data_d68a92b078f5839ac2116d1b12255071
#
_entry.id   d68a92b078f5839ac2116d1b12255071
#
_cell.length_a   1.000
_cell.length_b   1.000
_cell.length_c   1.000
_cell.angle_alpha   90.00
_cell.angle_beta   90.00
_cell.angle_gamma   90.00
#
_symmetry.space_group_name_H-M   'P 1'
#
loop_
_entity.id
_entity.type
_entity.pdbx_description
1 polymer ?
#
loop_
_entity_poly.entity_id
_entity_poly.type
_entity_poly.pdbx_seq_one_letter_code
_entity_poly.pdbx_strand_id
1 'polypeptide(L)'
;METKYIFVTGGVVSSLGKGIVAASLGKLLQARGYSVTIQKFDPYINIDPGTLNPYEHGECYVTDDGHEADLDLGHYERFLDIATSRANNITTGRIYQNVIRKERKGDYLGKTVQVIPHITDEIKRNVKLLGLKKQYDFVITEIGGTVGDIESLPFLESVRQLKWELGQNCLCVHLTYVPYIAAAGEVKTKPTQHSVKQLQEVGIQPDILVLRTEHTLSSDILRKVALFCNVSAESVVQSVDVPTIYQVPLALGEQHLDEIVLKKSGITPEAKPELKEWKKFLALREEAKDVVTIALIGKYVELQDAYKSIDEALLQSATYSGRKLRLISVHSEKVSEENVAELLGDVDGVVVAPGFGSRGVDGKFVALRYTREHGIPTLGICLGMQCMVIEFARNVLGWSDAHTTEIDPTTTHKVVDLMEEQKSISDLGGSMRLGGYDCVLRPGSKIAAAYGSDFIRERHRHRFEFNSQYREAYEAAGIICAGENPDTGLVETVELSGHPWYVGVQYHPEYRSTVLHPSPLFLAFVKEAIKHGGERHQA
;
A
#
# COMPACT_ATOMS: atom_id res chain seq x y z
N MET A 1 -15.29 -26.21 0.52
CA MET A 1 -15.16 -26.11 -0.97
C MET A 1 -13.69 -26.31 -1.33
N GLU A 2 -13.39 -26.75 -2.55
CA GLU A 2 -12.02 -26.79 -3.05
C GLU A 2 -11.60 -25.37 -3.49
N THR A 3 -10.40 -24.92 -3.10
CA THR A 3 -9.93 -23.56 -3.38
C THR A 3 -9.89 -23.29 -4.89
N LYS A 4 -10.43 -22.17 -5.32
CA LYS A 4 -10.40 -21.68 -6.70
C LYS A 4 -9.26 -20.66 -6.88
N TYR A 5 -8.54 -20.77 -7.96
CA TYR A 5 -7.41 -19.90 -8.31
C TYR A 5 -7.79 -19.02 -9.50
N ILE A 6 -7.67 -17.71 -9.34
CA ILE A 6 -7.99 -16.73 -10.38
C ILE A 6 -6.72 -15.96 -10.71
N PHE A 7 -6.25 -16.05 -11.94
CA PHE A 7 -5.11 -15.28 -12.41
C PHE A 7 -5.59 -13.99 -13.09
N VAL A 8 -5.07 -12.85 -12.64
CA VAL A 8 -5.29 -11.55 -13.29
C VAL A 8 -4.03 -11.19 -14.06
N THR A 9 -4.14 -11.22 -15.38
CA THR A 9 -3.06 -10.84 -16.31
C THR A 9 -3.41 -9.53 -17.00
N GLY A 10 -2.41 -8.81 -17.54
CA GLY A 10 -2.67 -7.58 -18.28
C GLY A 10 -1.83 -7.48 -19.52
N GLY A 11 -2.33 -6.73 -20.50
CA GLY A 11 -1.63 -6.50 -21.74
C GLY A 11 -1.83 -5.08 -22.26
N VAL A 12 -1.17 -4.74 -23.36
CA VAL A 12 -1.14 -3.44 -24.06
C VAL A 12 -0.19 -2.44 -23.39
N VAL A 13 -0.43 -2.04 -22.12
CA VAL A 13 0.41 -1.09 -21.36
C VAL A 13 0.43 -1.46 -19.87
N SER A 14 1.43 -0.96 -19.16
CA SER A 14 1.49 -1.00 -17.70
C SER A 14 0.42 -0.09 -17.07
N SER A 15 0.24 -0.16 -15.76
CA SER A 15 -0.66 0.72 -14.98
C SER A 15 -2.14 0.72 -15.45
N LEU A 16 -2.61 -0.38 -16.04
CA LEU A 16 -4.03 -0.55 -16.42
C LEU A 16 -4.97 -0.72 -15.22
N GLY A 17 -4.43 -0.91 -14.01
CA GLY A 17 -5.22 -1.13 -12.80
C GLY A 17 -5.56 -2.61 -12.54
N LYS A 18 -4.66 -3.54 -12.89
CA LYS A 18 -4.80 -4.98 -12.55
C LYS A 18 -5.06 -5.20 -11.07
N GLY A 19 -4.28 -4.53 -10.19
CA GLY A 19 -4.43 -4.60 -8.74
C GLY A 19 -5.80 -4.16 -8.27
N ILE A 20 -6.31 -3.07 -8.82
CA ILE A 20 -7.64 -2.54 -8.48
C ILE A 20 -8.76 -3.48 -8.97
N VAL A 21 -8.62 -4.07 -10.16
CA VAL A 21 -9.57 -5.08 -10.67
C VAL A 21 -9.53 -6.34 -9.79
N ALA A 22 -8.33 -6.82 -9.43
CA ALA A 22 -8.16 -7.97 -8.54
C ALA A 22 -8.79 -7.71 -7.16
N ALA A 23 -8.49 -6.54 -6.56
CA ALA A 23 -9.05 -6.12 -5.27
C ALA A 23 -10.57 -5.97 -5.32
N SER A 24 -11.10 -5.39 -6.42
CA SER A 24 -12.54 -5.22 -6.62
C SER A 24 -13.27 -6.55 -6.78
N LEU A 25 -12.72 -7.47 -7.57
CA LEU A 25 -13.26 -8.83 -7.70
C LEU A 25 -13.21 -9.56 -6.34
N GLY A 26 -12.09 -9.46 -5.63
CA GLY A 26 -11.96 -10.01 -4.28
C GLY A 26 -13.02 -9.47 -3.32
N LYS A 27 -13.26 -8.16 -3.36
CA LYS A 27 -14.31 -7.51 -2.54
C LYS A 27 -15.71 -7.98 -2.90
N LEU A 28 -16.02 -8.14 -4.18
CA LEU A 28 -17.32 -8.66 -4.63
C LEU A 28 -17.55 -10.10 -4.17
N LEU A 29 -16.54 -10.98 -4.28
CA LEU A 29 -16.62 -12.36 -3.81
C LEU A 29 -16.74 -12.42 -2.28
N GLN A 30 -15.98 -11.59 -1.56
CA GLN A 30 -16.07 -11.46 -0.10
C GLN A 30 -17.46 -10.99 0.33
N ALA A 31 -18.06 -10.03 -0.40
CA ALA A 31 -19.41 -9.52 -0.14
C ALA A 31 -20.51 -10.56 -0.40
N ARG A 32 -20.20 -11.69 -1.06
CA ARG A 32 -21.07 -12.88 -1.19
C ARG A 32 -20.82 -13.93 -0.10
N GLY A 33 -19.91 -13.66 0.83
CA GLY A 33 -19.60 -14.56 1.95
C GLY A 33 -18.45 -15.54 1.69
N TYR A 34 -17.70 -15.41 0.59
CA TYR A 34 -16.53 -16.23 0.33
C TYR A 34 -15.29 -15.69 1.05
N SER A 35 -14.44 -16.59 1.51
CA SER A 35 -13.11 -16.22 2.01
C SER A 35 -12.13 -16.02 0.85
N VAL A 36 -11.52 -14.85 0.78
CA VAL A 36 -10.68 -14.43 -0.37
C VAL A 36 -9.35 -13.90 0.10
N THR A 37 -8.29 -14.22 -0.61
CA THR A 37 -6.99 -13.55 -0.49
C THR A 37 -6.42 -13.24 -1.87
N ILE A 38 -5.49 -12.28 -1.92
CA ILE A 38 -4.85 -11.87 -3.18
C ILE A 38 -3.33 -12.03 -3.06
N GLN A 39 -2.69 -12.51 -4.13
CA GLN A 39 -1.24 -12.59 -4.29
C GLN A 39 -0.78 -11.65 -5.40
N LYS A 40 0.40 -11.06 -5.22
CA LYS A 40 1.12 -10.31 -6.26
C LYS A 40 2.37 -11.09 -6.67
N PHE A 41 2.54 -11.30 -7.98
CA PHE A 41 3.74 -11.90 -8.54
C PHE A 41 4.42 -10.89 -9.45
N ASP A 42 5.61 -10.44 -9.02
CA ASP A 42 6.37 -9.39 -9.68
C ASP A 42 7.50 -9.97 -10.54
N PRO A 43 7.58 -9.60 -11.82
CA PRO A 43 8.54 -10.19 -12.74
C PRO A 43 9.97 -9.64 -12.60
N TYR A 44 10.22 -8.63 -11.77
CA TYR A 44 11.57 -8.09 -11.59
C TYR A 44 12.49 -9.04 -10.79
N ILE A 45 13.80 -8.88 -10.98
CA ILE A 45 14.85 -9.78 -10.41
C ILE A 45 15.23 -9.38 -8.97
N ASN A 46 14.79 -8.23 -8.48
CA ASN A 46 14.97 -7.90 -7.07
C ASN A 46 14.31 -8.95 -6.17
N ILE A 47 14.94 -9.25 -5.04
CA ILE A 47 14.40 -10.24 -4.08
C ILE A 47 13.14 -9.72 -3.40
N ASP A 48 13.15 -8.43 -3.10
CA ASP A 48 12.03 -7.64 -2.58
C ASP A 48 12.20 -6.17 -2.99
N PRO A 49 11.18 -5.30 -2.80
CA PRO A 49 11.27 -3.90 -3.15
C PRO A 49 11.97 -3.01 -2.11
N GLY A 50 12.51 -3.57 -1.03
CA GLY A 50 13.07 -2.79 0.10
C GLY A 50 14.21 -1.85 -0.26
N THR A 51 14.97 -2.17 -1.32
CA THR A 51 16.07 -1.35 -1.83
C THR A 51 15.71 -0.52 -3.07
N LEU A 52 14.46 -0.63 -3.56
CA LEU A 52 14.02 0.09 -4.75
C LEU A 52 13.80 1.57 -4.45
N ASN A 53 14.05 2.40 -5.46
CA ASN A 53 13.79 3.83 -5.36
C ASN A 53 12.28 4.09 -5.43
N PRO A 54 11.68 4.80 -4.44
CA PRO A 54 10.26 5.15 -4.48
C PRO A 54 9.82 5.92 -5.73
N TYR A 55 10.72 6.65 -6.39
CA TYR A 55 10.41 7.31 -7.66
C TYR A 55 10.18 6.36 -8.84
N GLU A 56 10.65 5.11 -8.75
CA GLU A 56 10.48 4.13 -9.82
C GLU A 56 9.35 3.13 -9.54
N HIS A 57 9.14 2.79 -8.26
CA HIS A 57 8.24 1.71 -7.86
C HIS A 57 7.12 2.10 -6.88
N GLY A 58 7.07 3.39 -6.47
CA GLY A 58 6.16 3.82 -5.42
C GLY A 58 6.62 3.43 -4.01
N GLU A 59 5.70 3.44 -3.05
CA GLU A 59 6.02 3.08 -1.67
C GLU A 59 6.40 1.60 -1.52
N CYS A 60 7.32 1.32 -0.62
CA CYS A 60 7.56 -0.04 -0.17
C CYS A 60 6.60 -0.36 0.98
N TYR A 61 5.63 -1.24 0.71
CA TYR A 61 4.65 -1.68 1.69
C TYR A 61 5.24 -2.75 2.63
N VAL A 62 4.82 -2.78 3.89
CA VAL A 62 5.31 -3.79 4.85
C VAL A 62 4.15 -4.58 5.44
N THR A 63 4.25 -5.90 5.38
CA THR A 63 3.28 -6.83 5.97
C THR A 63 3.52 -7.06 7.47
N ASP A 64 2.56 -7.65 8.18
CA ASP A 64 2.69 -7.92 9.62
C ASP A 64 3.86 -8.87 9.95
N ASP A 65 4.20 -9.79 9.06
CA ASP A 65 5.31 -10.74 9.22
C ASP A 65 6.67 -10.17 8.76
N GLY A 66 6.74 -8.85 8.52
CA GLY A 66 7.96 -8.13 8.21
C GLY A 66 8.47 -8.32 6.78
N HIS A 67 7.59 -8.64 5.83
CA HIS A 67 7.97 -8.69 4.43
C HIS A 67 7.81 -7.32 3.79
N GLU A 68 8.87 -6.82 3.15
CA GLU A 68 8.83 -5.67 2.25
C GLU A 68 8.21 -6.11 0.92
N ALA A 69 7.16 -5.43 0.51
CA ALA A 69 6.29 -5.82 -0.58
C ALA A 69 5.96 -4.65 -1.50
N ASP A 70 5.45 -4.98 -2.69
CA ASP A 70 4.90 -4.02 -3.63
C ASP A 70 3.68 -3.28 -3.05
N LEU A 71 3.49 -2.02 -3.46
CA LEU A 71 2.40 -1.14 -3.00
C LEU A 71 0.99 -1.72 -3.26
N ASP A 72 0.84 -2.60 -4.23
CA ASP A 72 -0.44 -3.25 -4.54
C ASP A 72 -0.99 -4.07 -3.36
N LEU A 73 -0.12 -4.60 -2.48
CA LEU A 73 -0.58 -5.26 -1.27
C LEU A 73 -1.38 -4.32 -0.37
N GLY A 74 -0.99 -3.05 -0.31
CA GLY A 74 -1.76 -2.01 0.36
C GLY A 74 -3.17 -1.85 -0.22
N HIS A 75 -3.31 -1.89 -1.56
CA HIS A 75 -4.63 -1.88 -2.18
C HIS A 75 -5.45 -3.12 -1.80
N TYR A 76 -4.84 -4.31 -1.78
CA TYR A 76 -5.53 -5.55 -1.41
C TYR A 76 -6.05 -5.49 0.03
N GLU A 77 -5.20 -5.08 0.98
CA GLU A 77 -5.60 -4.94 2.38
C GLU A 77 -6.69 -3.87 2.57
N ARG A 78 -6.55 -2.70 1.91
CA ARG A 78 -7.55 -1.62 1.99
C ARG A 78 -8.93 -2.03 1.47
N PHE A 79 -8.99 -2.85 0.40
CA PHE A 79 -10.25 -3.31 -0.19
C PHE A 79 -10.87 -4.47 0.58
N LEU A 80 -10.07 -5.46 0.96
CA LEU A 80 -10.56 -6.69 1.57
C LEU A 80 -10.65 -6.64 3.08
N ASP A 81 -10.01 -5.65 3.72
CA ASP A 81 -9.92 -5.53 5.17
C ASP A 81 -9.32 -6.79 5.82
N ILE A 82 -8.24 -7.28 5.24
CA ILE A 82 -7.48 -8.46 5.67
C ILE A 82 -6.01 -8.10 5.80
N ALA A 83 -5.27 -8.83 6.64
CA ALA A 83 -3.81 -8.75 6.66
C ALA A 83 -3.21 -9.69 5.61
N THR A 84 -2.20 -9.21 4.90
CA THR A 84 -1.36 -10.01 4.01
C THR A 84 -0.05 -10.42 4.70
N SER A 85 0.66 -11.33 4.06
CA SER A 85 1.91 -11.90 4.56
C SER A 85 2.92 -12.06 3.42
N ARG A 86 4.12 -12.51 3.75
CA ARG A 86 5.16 -12.88 2.78
C ARG A 86 4.69 -13.85 1.68
N ALA A 87 3.66 -14.64 1.94
CA ALA A 87 3.08 -15.55 0.95
C ALA A 87 2.24 -14.83 -0.12
N ASN A 88 1.88 -13.58 0.12
CA ASN A 88 1.06 -12.77 -0.78
C ASN A 88 1.89 -11.96 -1.79
N ASN A 89 3.21 -11.87 -1.64
CA ASN A 89 4.07 -11.20 -2.61
C ASN A 89 5.28 -12.07 -2.96
N ILE A 90 5.49 -12.34 -4.24
CA ILE A 90 6.57 -13.17 -4.75
C ILE A 90 7.23 -12.47 -5.95
N THR A 91 8.55 -12.33 -5.92
CA THR A 91 9.34 -11.78 -7.03
C THR A 91 10.04 -12.87 -7.81
N THR A 92 10.39 -12.61 -9.07
CA THR A 92 11.27 -13.48 -9.86
C THR A 92 12.59 -13.74 -9.13
N GLY A 93 13.21 -12.70 -8.55
CA GLY A 93 14.46 -12.83 -7.81
C GLY A 93 14.38 -13.84 -6.69
N ARG A 94 13.31 -13.82 -5.91
CA ARG A 94 13.07 -14.77 -4.81
C ARG A 94 12.84 -16.20 -5.31
N ILE A 95 12.13 -16.38 -6.42
CA ILE A 95 11.93 -17.70 -7.05
C ILE A 95 13.28 -18.28 -7.48
N TYR A 96 14.08 -17.51 -8.24
CA TYR A 96 15.38 -17.95 -8.73
C TYR A 96 16.36 -18.22 -7.59
N GLN A 97 16.43 -17.34 -6.59
CA GLN A 97 17.27 -17.53 -5.41
C GLN A 97 16.94 -18.87 -4.69
N ASN A 98 15.65 -19.17 -4.53
CA ASN A 98 15.23 -20.43 -3.90
C ASN A 98 15.66 -21.65 -4.71
N VAL A 99 15.51 -21.62 -6.03
CA VAL A 99 15.91 -22.73 -6.92
C VAL A 99 17.43 -22.88 -6.92
N ILE A 100 18.19 -21.79 -7.05
CA ILE A 100 19.66 -21.82 -7.00
C ILE A 100 20.15 -22.34 -5.65
N ARG A 101 19.53 -21.91 -4.53
CA ARG A 101 19.89 -22.41 -3.20
C ARG A 101 19.63 -23.91 -3.05
N LYS A 102 18.54 -24.44 -3.59
CA LYS A 102 18.25 -25.88 -3.63
C LYS A 102 19.26 -26.63 -4.48
N GLU A 103 19.66 -26.08 -5.62
CA GLU A 103 20.70 -26.66 -6.48
C GLU A 103 22.02 -26.74 -5.73
N ARG A 104 22.48 -25.65 -5.09
CA ARG A 104 23.71 -25.64 -4.29
C ARG A 104 23.71 -26.63 -3.10
N LYS A 105 22.51 -26.92 -2.55
CA LYS A 105 22.33 -27.92 -1.49
C LYS A 105 22.29 -29.37 -2.00
N GLY A 106 22.22 -29.58 -3.33
CA GLY A 106 22.11 -30.90 -3.93
C GLY A 106 20.70 -31.50 -3.94
N ASP A 107 19.67 -30.72 -3.69
CA ASP A 107 18.27 -31.18 -3.61
C ASP A 107 17.77 -31.77 -4.94
N TYR A 108 18.43 -31.44 -6.06
CA TYR A 108 18.08 -31.97 -7.40
C TYR A 108 18.90 -33.21 -7.81
N LEU A 109 19.72 -33.76 -6.91
CA LEU A 109 20.41 -35.01 -7.11
C LEU A 109 21.24 -35.10 -8.42
N GLY A 110 21.91 -34.01 -8.80
CA GLY A 110 22.75 -33.94 -9.99
C GLY A 110 22.01 -33.78 -11.32
N LYS A 111 20.68 -33.54 -11.29
CA LYS A 111 19.90 -33.25 -12.50
C LYS A 111 20.24 -31.85 -13.03
N THR A 112 20.13 -31.66 -14.35
CA THR A 112 20.18 -30.35 -14.97
C THR A 112 18.97 -29.52 -14.52
N VAL A 113 19.20 -28.36 -13.88
CA VAL A 113 18.16 -27.45 -13.44
C VAL A 113 17.81 -26.50 -14.58
N GLN A 114 16.53 -26.41 -14.93
CA GLN A 114 16.00 -25.63 -16.06
C GLN A 114 14.81 -24.78 -15.64
N VAL A 115 14.41 -23.83 -16.45
CA VAL A 115 13.20 -23.01 -16.19
C VAL A 115 11.98 -23.93 -16.07
N ILE A 116 11.80 -24.86 -17.04
CA ILE A 116 10.81 -25.91 -16.96
C ILE A 116 11.56 -27.22 -16.65
N PRO A 117 11.24 -27.96 -15.57
CA PRO A 117 10.13 -27.72 -14.64
C PRO A 117 10.52 -26.92 -13.37
N HIS A 118 11.78 -26.66 -13.08
CA HIS A 118 12.22 -26.30 -11.73
C HIS A 118 11.75 -24.90 -11.27
N ILE A 119 11.84 -23.89 -12.16
CA ILE A 119 11.34 -22.53 -11.88
C ILE A 119 9.81 -22.54 -11.88
N THR A 120 9.20 -23.19 -12.88
CA THR A 120 7.72 -23.25 -12.96
C THR A 120 7.12 -24.01 -11.78
N ASP A 121 7.75 -25.10 -11.30
CA ASP A 121 7.28 -25.83 -10.11
C ASP A 121 7.40 -24.98 -8.84
N GLU A 122 8.47 -24.19 -8.70
CA GLU A 122 8.61 -23.27 -7.56
C GLU A 122 7.55 -22.16 -7.61
N ILE A 123 7.23 -21.60 -8.80
CA ILE A 123 6.14 -20.66 -8.98
C ILE A 123 4.80 -21.30 -8.61
N LYS A 124 4.47 -22.46 -9.18
CA LYS A 124 3.22 -23.19 -8.90
C LYS A 124 3.07 -23.54 -7.41
N ARG A 125 4.18 -23.90 -6.74
CA ARG A 125 4.20 -24.14 -5.31
C ARG A 125 3.79 -22.90 -4.54
N ASN A 126 4.31 -21.72 -4.89
CA ASN A 126 3.98 -20.46 -4.24
C ASN A 126 2.53 -20.04 -4.53
N VAL A 127 2.01 -20.23 -5.74
CA VAL A 127 0.60 -20.01 -6.07
C VAL A 127 -0.32 -20.82 -5.16
N LYS A 128 -0.02 -22.11 -5.00
CA LYS A 128 -0.86 -23.04 -4.22
C LYS A 128 -0.72 -22.86 -2.71
N LEU A 129 0.33 -22.17 -2.22
CA LEU A 129 0.67 -22.09 -0.80
C LEU A 129 -0.48 -21.59 0.08
N LEU A 130 -1.17 -20.54 -0.33
CA LEU A 130 -2.31 -19.97 0.42
C LEU A 130 -3.56 -20.87 0.36
N GLY A 131 -3.71 -21.68 -0.67
CA GLY A 131 -4.82 -22.62 -0.82
C GLY A 131 -4.64 -23.94 -0.06
N LEU A 132 -3.40 -24.32 0.31
CA LEU A 132 -3.11 -25.62 0.92
C LEU A 132 -3.84 -25.87 2.24
N LYS A 133 -4.05 -24.83 3.04
CA LYS A 133 -4.73 -24.93 4.35
C LYS A 133 -6.26 -24.85 4.25
N LYS A 134 -6.82 -24.74 3.04
CA LYS A 134 -8.26 -24.53 2.80
C LYS A 134 -8.85 -23.35 3.60
N GLN A 135 -8.05 -22.33 3.86
CA GLN A 135 -8.47 -21.12 4.57
C GLN A 135 -9.23 -20.17 3.66
N TYR A 136 -8.99 -20.28 2.34
CA TYR A 136 -9.58 -19.40 1.34
C TYR A 136 -10.34 -20.22 0.30
N ASP A 137 -11.54 -19.75 -0.02
CA ASP A 137 -12.34 -20.24 -1.12
C ASP A 137 -11.77 -19.80 -2.46
N PHE A 138 -11.24 -18.56 -2.50
CA PHE A 138 -10.60 -17.97 -3.67
C PHE A 138 -9.22 -17.42 -3.34
N VAL A 139 -8.25 -17.76 -4.19
CA VAL A 139 -6.92 -17.14 -4.23
C VAL A 139 -6.81 -16.42 -5.58
N ILE A 140 -6.77 -15.10 -5.55
CA ILE A 140 -6.59 -14.27 -6.74
C ILE A 140 -5.09 -13.96 -6.86
N THR A 141 -4.48 -14.27 -7.99
CA THR A 141 -3.06 -14.00 -8.24
C THR A 141 -2.91 -12.99 -9.36
N GLU A 142 -2.47 -11.80 -9.02
CA GLU A 142 -2.09 -10.78 -10.00
C GLU A 142 -0.70 -11.08 -10.55
N ILE A 143 -0.58 -11.19 -11.87
CA ILE A 143 0.70 -11.30 -12.56
C ILE A 143 1.16 -9.89 -12.96
N GLY A 144 2.28 -9.45 -12.38
CA GLY A 144 2.91 -8.18 -12.72
C GLY A 144 3.46 -8.15 -14.14
N GLY A 145 3.79 -6.96 -14.63
CA GLY A 145 4.23 -6.74 -16.00
C GLY A 145 3.10 -6.82 -17.03
N THR A 146 3.50 -6.91 -18.28
CA THR A 146 2.59 -6.94 -19.44
C THR A 146 2.77 -8.26 -20.18
N VAL A 147 1.69 -8.86 -20.65
CA VAL A 147 1.76 -10.06 -21.50
C VAL A 147 2.54 -9.72 -22.76
N GLY A 148 3.60 -10.49 -23.01
CA GLY A 148 4.59 -10.23 -24.07
C GLY A 148 5.97 -9.83 -23.54
N ASP A 149 6.06 -9.39 -22.28
CA ASP A 149 7.34 -9.10 -21.64
C ASP A 149 8.10 -10.41 -21.35
N ILE A 150 9.39 -10.40 -21.60
CA ILE A 150 10.27 -11.58 -21.41
C ILE A 150 10.27 -12.04 -19.96
N GLU A 151 10.29 -11.07 -19.04
CA GLU A 151 10.33 -11.30 -17.59
C GLU A 151 9.10 -12.04 -17.07
N SER A 152 7.95 -11.86 -17.72
CA SER A 152 6.67 -12.49 -17.30
C SER A 152 6.49 -13.91 -17.81
N LEU A 153 7.31 -14.38 -18.78
CA LEU A 153 7.13 -15.68 -19.43
C LEU A 153 7.12 -16.87 -18.46
N PRO A 154 8.01 -16.98 -17.45
CA PRO A 154 7.97 -18.12 -16.50
C PRO A 154 6.67 -18.17 -15.69
N PHE A 155 6.12 -17.00 -15.35
CA PHE A 155 4.83 -16.92 -14.65
C PHE A 155 3.68 -17.34 -15.56
N LEU A 156 3.63 -16.84 -16.80
CA LEU A 156 2.58 -17.22 -17.76
C LEU A 156 2.64 -18.72 -18.09
N GLU A 157 3.84 -19.29 -18.27
CA GLU A 157 4.01 -20.74 -18.45
C GLU A 157 3.49 -21.52 -17.23
N SER A 158 3.73 -21.03 -16.02
CA SER A 158 3.20 -21.64 -14.80
C SER A 158 1.67 -21.57 -14.73
N VAL A 159 1.07 -20.44 -15.14
CA VAL A 159 -0.40 -20.27 -15.25
C VAL A 159 -0.98 -21.27 -16.26
N ARG A 160 -0.33 -21.43 -17.44
CA ARG A 160 -0.74 -22.40 -18.45
C ARG A 160 -0.75 -23.82 -17.88
N GLN A 161 0.30 -24.22 -17.17
CA GLN A 161 0.37 -25.53 -16.51
C GLN A 161 -0.71 -25.69 -15.43
N LEU A 162 -0.93 -24.67 -14.59
CA LEU A 162 -1.96 -24.69 -13.54
C LEU A 162 -3.38 -24.76 -14.12
N LYS A 163 -3.66 -24.10 -15.24
CA LYS A 163 -4.95 -24.25 -15.93
C LYS A 163 -5.19 -25.70 -16.38
N TRP A 164 -4.16 -26.37 -16.84
CA TRP A 164 -4.23 -27.81 -17.18
C TRP A 164 -4.42 -28.68 -15.94
N GLU A 165 -3.62 -28.45 -14.89
CA GLU A 165 -3.63 -29.26 -13.67
C GLU A 165 -4.94 -29.14 -12.87
N LEU A 166 -5.51 -27.94 -12.78
CA LEU A 166 -6.63 -27.60 -11.91
C LEU A 166 -7.98 -27.49 -12.62
N GLY A 167 -7.98 -27.47 -13.96
CA GLY A 167 -9.22 -27.42 -14.75
C GLY A 167 -10.12 -26.28 -14.34
N GLN A 168 -11.37 -26.60 -13.99
CA GLN A 168 -12.40 -25.63 -13.55
C GLN A 168 -12.05 -24.84 -12.28
N ASN A 169 -11.04 -25.29 -11.51
CA ASN A 169 -10.59 -24.59 -10.32
C ASN A 169 -9.57 -23.47 -10.64
N CYS A 170 -9.30 -23.22 -11.94
CA CYS A 170 -8.31 -22.23 -12.37
C CYS A 170 -8.87 -21.36 -13.50
N LEU A 171 -9.05 -20.07 -13.23
CA LEU A 171 -9.53 -19.10 -14.21
C LEU A 171 -8.45 -18.07 -14.54
N CYS A 172 -8.50 -17.52 -15.77
CA CYS A 172 -7.69 -16.41 -16.22
C CYS A 172 -8.60 -15.23 -16.59
N VAL A 173 -8.47 -14.13 -15.86
CA VAL A 173 -9.06 -12.81 -16.15
C VAL A 173 -7.98 -11.98 -16.81
N HIS A 174 -8.21 -11.54 -18.04
CA HIS A 174 -7.25 -10.74 -18.78
C HIS A 174 -7.73 -9.31 -18.94
N LEU A 175 -6.96 -8.37 -18.39
CA LEU A 175 -7.21 -6.93 -18.47
C LEU A 175 -6.51 -6.36 -19.70
N THR A 176 -7.23 -5.64 -20.54
CA THR A 176 -6.72 -4.99 -21.75
C THR A 176 -7.20 -3.55 -21.85
N TYR A 177 -6.66 -2.80 -22.80
CA TYR A 177 -7.02 -1.41 -23.06
C TYR A 177 -7.74 -1.22 -24.38
N VAL A 178 -8.83 -0.48 -24.34
CA VAL A 178 -9.59 -0.03 -25.52
C VAL A 178 -9.47 1.50 -25.59
N PRO A 179 -8.44 2.03 -26.29
CA PRO A 179 -8.21 3.47 -26.36
C PRO A 179 -9.29 4.18 -27.18
N TYR A 180 -9.63 5.38 -26.76
CA TYR A 180 -10.37 6.35 -27.56
C TYR A 180 -9.38 7.24 -28.33
N ILE A 181 -9.53 7.30 -29.64
CA ILE A 181 -8.71 8.17 -30.48
C ILE A 181 -9.46 9.46 -30.76
N ALA A 182 -9.20 10.51 -30.01
CA ALA A 182 -9.91 11.78 -30.09
C ALA A 182 -9.95 12.36 -31.49
N ALA A 183 -8.84 12.30 -32.25
CA ALA A 183 -8.77 12.77 -33.63
C ALA A 183 -9.69 12.01 -34.61
N ALA A 184 -10.02 10.75 -34.31
CA ALA A 184 -10.90 9.90 -35.11
C ALA A 184 -12.34 9.84 -34.56
N GLY A 185 -12.57 10.31 -33.34
CA GLY A 185 -13.86 10.24 -32.64
C GLY A 185 -14.34 8.83 -32.35
N GLU A 186 -13.43 7.85 -32.23
CA GLU A 186 -13.81 6.45 -32.08
C GLU A 186 -12.87 5.65 -31.18
N VAL A 187 -13.40 4.56 -30.61
CA VAL A 187 -12.61 3.59 -29.84
C VAL A 187 -11.96 2.55 -30.76
N LYS A 188 -10.79 2.06 -30.39
CA LYS A 188 -10.01 1.06 -31.14
C LYS A 188 -9.87 -0.24 -30.37
N THR A 189 -10.39 -1.35 -30.93
CA THR A 189 -10.32 -2.69 -30.31
C THR A 189 -9.09 -3.51 -30.74
N LYS A 190 -8.28 -3.02 -31.68
CA LYS A 190 -7.08 -3.73 -32.14
C LYS A 190 -6.04 -3.99 -31.03
N PRO A 191 -5.72 -3.05 -30.12
CA PRO A 191 -4.79 -3.31 -29.03
C PRO A 191 -5.24 -4.51 -28.16
N THR A 192 -6.52 -4.57 -27.81
CA THR A 192 -7.13 -5.71 -27.08
C THR A 192 -6.96 -7.02 -27.85
N GLN A 193 -7.24 -7.04 -29.15
CA GLN A 193 -7.12 -8.25 -29.98
C GLN A 193 -5.67 -8.76 -30.02
N HIS A 194 -4.70 -7.84 -30.15
CA HIS A 194 -3.28 -8.20 -30.15
C HIS A 194 -2.84 -8.73 -28.78
N SER A 195 -3.25 -8.10 -27.70
CA SER A 195 -2.91 -8.54 -26.34
C SER A 195 -3.43 -9.94 -26.05
N VAL A 196 -4.70 -10.22 -26.42
CA VAL A 196 -5.26 -11.56 -26.25
C VAL A 196 -4.54 -12.60 -27.13
N LYS A 197 -4.13 -12.24 -28.37
CA LYS A 197 -3.33 -13.14 -29.20
C LYS A 197 -1.99 -13.48 -28.58
N GLN A 198 -1.28 -12.51 -28.02
CA GLN A 198 -0.02 -12.76 -27.30
C GLN A 198 -0.24 -13.72 -26.12
N LEU A 199 -1.33 -13.57 -25.36
CA LEU A 199 -1.68 -14.51 -24.28
C LEU A 199 -1.97 -15.92 -24.83
N GLN A 200 -2.67 -16.01 -25.96
CA GLN A 200 -2.94 -17.28 -26.63
C GLN A 200 -1.68 -17.94 -27.21
N GLU A 201 -0.70 -17.16 -27.67
CA GLU A 201 0.61 -17.65 -28.15
C GLU A 201 1.39 -18.40 -27.06
N VAL A 202 1.26 -17.98 -25.79
CA VAL A 202 1.82 -18.72 -24.65
C VAL A 202 0.90 -19.84 -24.15
N GLY A 203 -0.18 -20.16 -24.88
CA GLY A 203 -1.08 -21.27 -24.60
C GLY A 203 -2.17 -21.00 -23.56
N ILE A 204 -2.46 -19.74 -23.26
CA ILE A 204 -3.52 -19.37 -22.30
C ILE A 204 -4.69 -18.75 -23.04
N GLN A 205 -5.85 -19.43 -23.00
CA GLN A 205 -7.12 -18.83 -23.37
C GLN A 205 -7.70 -18.10 -22.16
N PRO A 206 -7.95 -16.78 -22.24
CA PRO A 206 -8.63 -16.08 -21.14
C PRO A 206 -10.08 -16.59 -20.99
N ASP A 207 -10.54 -16.68 -19.75
CA ASP A 207 -11.91 -17.05 -19.41
C ASP A 207 -12.82 -15.82 -19.38
N ILE A 208 -12.25 -14.68 -18.98
CA ILE A 208 -12.95 -13.40 -18.83
C ILE A 208 -12.03 -12.29 -19.35
N LEU A 209 -12.60 -11.32 -20.05
CA LEU A 209 -11.94 -10.10 -20.47
C LEU A 209 -12.48 -8.90 -19.69
N VAL A 210 -11.57 -8.09 -19.16
CA VAL A 210 -11.89 -6.79 -18.57
C VAL A 210 -11.28 -5.72 -19.47
N LEU A 211 -12.13 -4.88 -20.04
CA LEU A 211 -11.75 -3.84 -21.00
C LEU A 211 -11.62 -2.50 -20.29
N ARG A 212 -10.39 -2.05 -20.02
CA ARG A 212 -10.14 -0.70 -19.54
C ARG A 212 -10.43 0.30 -20.64
N THR A 213 -11.21 1.34 -20.34
CA THR A 213 -11.64 2.32 -21.33
C THR A 213 -12.05 3.63 -20.66
N GLU A 214 -11.88 4.76 -21.35
CA GLU A 214 -12.32 6.08 -20.89
C GLU A 214 -13.84 6.28 -21.10
N HIS A 215 -14.41 5.62 -22.10
CA HIS A 215 -15.80 5.77 -22.50
C HIS A 215 -16.55 4.46 -22.47
N THR A 216 -17.84 4.51 -22.13
CA THR A 216 -18.71 3.33 -22.20
C THR A 216 -18.75 2.76 -23.61
N LEU A 217 -18.48 1.46 -23.73
CA LEU A 217 -18.51 0.71 -24.98
C LEU A 217 -19.91 0.21 -25.29
N SER A 218 -20.29 0.27 -26.58
CA SER A 218 -21.57 -0.30 -27.03
C SER A 218 -21.56 -1.83 -27.00
N SER A 219 -22.73 -2.43 -26.89
CA SER A 219 -22.90 -3.89 -26.94
C SER A 219 -22.32 -4.52 -28.20
N ASP A 220 -22.33 -3.79 -29.35
CA ASP A 220 -21.76 -4.27 -30.62
C ASP A 220 -20.24 -4.37 -30.54
N ILE A 221 -19.57 -3.40 -29.85
CA ILE A 221 -18.13 -3.42 -29.62
C ILE A 221 -17.77 -4.60 -28.71
N LEU A 222 -18.52 -4.80 -27.61
CA LEU A 222 -18.29 -5.92 -26.68
C LEU A 222 -18.45 -7.27 -27.41
N ARG A 223 -19.51 -7.45 -28.23
CA ARG A 223 -19.70 -8.66 -29.02
C ARG A 223 -18.59 -8.88 -30.06
N LYS A 224 -18.15 -7.81 -30.70
CA LYS A 224 -17.02 -7.86 -31.65
C LYS A 224 -15.73 -8.31 -30.93
N VAL A 225 -15.42 -7.75 -29.78
CA VAL A 225 -14.23 -8.16 -28.97
C VAL A 225 -14.36 -9.62 -28.55
N ALA A 226 -15.50 -10.03 -28.04
CA ALA A 226 -15.78 -11.41 -27.66
C ALA A 226 -15.49 -12.40 -28.81
N LEU A 227 -16.00 -12.11 -30.01
CA LEU A 227 -15.77 -12.93 -31.18
C LEU A 227 -14.29 -13.04 -31.57
N PHE A 228 -13.59 -11.91 -31.64
CA PHE A 228 -12.17 -11.89 -32.02
C PHE A 228 -11.24 -12.53 -30.98
N CYS A 229 -11.64 -12.51 -29.72
CA CYS A 229 -10.86 -13.03 -28.58
C CYS A 229 -11.28 -14.44 -28.14
N ASN A 230 -12.25 -15.04 -28.84
CA ASN A 230 -12.75 -16.39 -28.56
C ASN A 230 -13.23 -16.56 -27.10
N VAL A 231 -14.01 -15.59 -26.62
CA VAL A 231 -14.69 -15.64 -25.32
C VAL A 231 -16.19 -15.43 -25.50
N SER A 232 -17.01 -15.91 -24.56
CA SER A 232 -18.45 -15.63 -24.59
C SER A 232 -18.72 -14.14 -24.38
N ALA A 233 -19.72 -13.58 -25.04
CA ALA A 233 -20.04 -12.15 -24.93
C ALA A 233 -20.35 -11.73 -23.50
N GLU A 234 -20.96 -12.59 -22.69
CA GLU A 234 -21.23 -12.40 -21.28
C GLU A 234 -19.98 -12.35 -20.40
N SER A 235 -18.83 -12.84 -20.91
CA SER A 235 -17.54 -12.84 -20.19
C SER A 235 -16.66 -11.64 -20.56
N VAL A 236 -17.21 -10.65 -21.27
CA VAL A 236 -16.53 -9.41 -21.59
C VAL A 236 -17.18 -8.27 -20.79
N VAL A 237 -16.45 -7.75 -19.81
CA VAL A 237 -16.87 -6.61 -18.98
C VAL A 237 -15.99 -5.40 -19.25
N GLN A 238 -16.50 -4.21 -19.02
CA GLN A 238 -15.74 -2.97 -19.19
C GLN A 238 -15.43 -2.32 -17.83
N SER A 239 -14.21 -1.84 -17.68
CA SER A 239 -13.78 -1.02 -16.54
C SER A 239 -13.62 0.42 -17.04
N VAL A 240 -14.70 1.18 -16.98
CA VAL A 240 -14.73 2.60 -17.36
C VAL A 240 -14.08 3.43 -16.25
N ASP A 241 -13.49 4.57 -16.62
CA ASP A 241 -12.94 5.52 -15.66
C ASP A 241 -14.01 6.00 -14.67
N VAL A 242 -13.68 5.98 -13.41
CA VAL A 242 -14.56 6.40 -12.30
C VAL A 242 -13.84 7.44 -11.43
N PRO A 243 -14.59 8.32 -10.74
CA PRO A 243 -14.00 9.39 -9.92
C PRO A 243 -13.09 8.92 -8.78
N THR A 244 -13.26 7.69 -8.33
CA THR A 244 -12.42 7.08 -7.28
C THR A 244 -12.30 5.58 -7.49
N ILE A 245 -11.14 5.01 -7.18
CA ILE A 245 -10.90 3.56 -7.26
C ILE A 245 -11.93 2.76 -6.42
N TYR A 246 -12.49 3.35 -5.38
CA TYR A 246 -13.50 2.73 -4.52
C TYR A 246 -14.89 2.57 -5.16
N GLN A 247 -15.14 3.18 -6.32
CA GLN A 247 -16.34 2.91 -7.12
C GLN A 247 -16.18 1.71 -8.06
N VAL A 248 -14.95 1.26 -8.33
CA VAL A 248 -14.69 0.14 -9.24
C VAL A 248 -15.41 -1.16 -8.84
N PRO A 249 -15.46 -1.57 -7.55
CA PRO A 249 -16.23 -2.75 -7.14
C PRO A 249 -17.70 -2.66 -7.54
N LEU A 250 -18.33 -1.49 -7.40
CA LEU A 250 -19.74 -1.29 -7.77
C LEU A 250 -19.91 -1.38 -9.29
N ALA A 251 -19.06 -0.69 -10.05
CA ALA A 251 -19.12 -0.67 -11.52
C ALA A 251 -18.92 -2.07 -12.15
N LEU A 252 -18.02 -2.88 -11.58
CA LEU A 252 -17.81 -4.26 -12.02
C LEU A 252 -18.92 -5.20 -11.53
N GLY A 253 -19.48 -4.95 -10.34
CA GLY A 253 -20.61 -5.69 -9.78
C GLY A 253 -21.91 -5.48 -10.59
N GLU A 254 -22.16 -4.26 -11.08
CA GLU A 254 -23.28 -3.95 -11.99
C GLU A 254 -23.20 -4.73 -13.32
N GLN A 255 -21.99 -5.10 -13.73
CA GLN A 255 -21.76 -5.95 -14.90
C GLN A 255 -21.63 -7.44 -14.54
N HIS A 256 -21.95 -7.81 -13.29
CA HIS A 256 -21.98 -9.19 -12.81
C HIS A 256 -20.65 -9.94 -12.93
N LEU A 257 -19.50 -9.25 -12.79
CA LEU A 257 -18.17 -9.89 -12.89
C LEU A 257 -18.01 -11.05 -11.90
N ASP A 258 -18.47 -10.89 -10.67
CA ASP A 258 -18.48 -11.92 -9.64
C ASP A 258 -19.35 -13.13 -9.98
N GLU A 259 -20.53 -12.92 -10.57
CA GLU A 259 -21.40 -14.02 -11.04
C GLU A 259 -20.79 -14.79 -12.20
N ILE A 260 -20.14 -14.08 -13.13
CA ILE A 260 -19.41 -14.69 -14.25
C ILE A 260 -18.30 -15.59 -13.71
N VAL A 261 -17.50 -15.08 -12.73
CA VAL A 261 -16.43 -15.85 -12.08
C VAL A 261 -16.99 -17.09 -11.39
N LEU A 262 -18.06 -16.96 -10.60
CA LEU A 262 -18.68 -18.08 -9.91
C LEU A 262 -19.17 -19.15 -10.88
N LYS A 263 -19.92 -18.76 -11.91
CA LYS A 263 -20.43 -19.68 -12.94
C LYS A 263 -19.31 -20.43 -13.66
N LYS A 264 -18.24 -19.73 -14.04
CA LYS A 264 -17.08 -20.35 -14.68
C LYS A 264 -16.29 -21.27 -13.74
N SER A 265 -16.34 -21.01 -12.43
CA SER A 265 -15.78 -21.87 -11.39
C SER A 265 -16.69 -23.06 -11.03
N GLY A 266 -17.83 -23.24 -11.72
CA GLY A 266 -18.80 -24.28 -11.45
C GLY A 266 -19.63 -24.05 -10.16
N ILE A 267 -19.76 -22.80 -9.73
CA ILE A 267 -20.51 -22.40 -8.53
C ILE A 267 -21.76 -21.66 -8.98
N THR A 268 -22.93 -22.08 -8.49
CA THR A 268 -24.19 -21.34 -8.72
C THR A 268 -24.25 -20.15 -7.75
N PRO A 269 -24.39 -18.91 -8.25
CA PRO A 269 -24.54 -17.75 -7.38
C PRO A 269 -25.88 -17.79 -6.64
N GLU A 270 -25.84 -17.87 -5.31
CA GLU A 270 -27.06 -17.96 -4.48
C GLU A 270 -27.48 -16.60 -3.90
N ALA A 271 -26.53 -15.78 -3.48
CA ALA A 271 -26.78 -14.47 -2.86
C ALA A 271 -26.21 -13.33 -3.73
N LYS A 272 -26.80 -12.14 -3.60
CA LYS A 272 -26.22 -10.91 -4.15
C LYS A 272 -25.10 -10.41 -3.22
N PRO A 273 -24.07 -9.69 -3.76
CA PRO A 273 -23.02 -9.13 -2.93
C PRO A 273 -23.58 -8.05 -1.99
N GLU A 274 -23.27 -8.16 -0.70
CA GLU A 274 -23.69 -7.18 0.30
C GLU A 274 -22.59 -6.14 0.51
N LEU A 275 -22.73 -4.98 -0.11
CA LEU A 275 -21.77 -3.86 -0.08
C LEU A 275 -22.31 -2.66 0.71
N LYS A 276 -23.11 -2.88 1.75
CA LYS A 276 -23.79 -1.81 2.49
C LYS A 276 -22.82 -0.80 3.08
N GLU A 277 -21.83 -1.24 3.85
CA GLU A 277 -20.85 -0.34 4.49
C GLU A 277 -19.93 0.32 3.46
N TRP A 278 -19.59 -0.39 2.39
CA TRP A 278 -18.84 0.18 1.26
C TRP A 278 -19.59 1.33 0.58
N LYS A 279 -20.88 1.13 0.31
CA LYS A 279 -21.76 2.17 -0.27
C LYS A 279 -21.92 3.36 0.68
N LYS A 280 -21.98 3.11 1.99
CA LYS A 280 -22.02 4.17 3.01
C LYS A 280 -20.76 5.03 2.97
N PHE A 281 -19.57 4.42 2.87
CA PHE A 281 -18.33 5.17 2.71
C PHE A 281 -18.35 6.07 1.46
N LEU A 282 -18.82 5.54 0.32
CA LEU A 282 -18.92 6.32 -0.91
C LEU A 282 -19.94 7.47 -0.77
N ALA A 283 -21.08 7.24 -0.12
CA ALA A 283 -22.08 8.28 0.14
C ALA A 283 -21.51 9.40 1.03
N LEU A 284 -20.81 9.06 2.13
CA LEU A 284 -20.14 10.04 2.97
C LEU A 284 -19.16 10.91 2.19
N ARG A 285 -18.39 10.28 1.27
CA ARG A 285 -17.45 10.99 0.41
C ARG A 285 -18.13 11.95 -0.57
N GLU A 286 -19.24 11.56 -1.15
CA GLU A 286 -20.02 12.36 -2.12
C GLU A 286 -20.74 13.52 -1.42
N GLU A 287 -21.30 13.28 -0.25
CA GLU A 287 -22.04 14.26 0.54
C GLU A 287 -21.15 15.32 1.20
N ALA A 288 -19.87 15.04 1.39
CA ALA A 288 -18.92 15.98 1.99
C ALA A 288 -18.83 17.28 1.17
N LYS A 289 -19.06 18.44 1.82
CA LYS A 289 -19.02 19.77 1.18
C LYS A 289 -17.79 20.56 1.59
N ASP A 290 -17.50 20.55 2.88
CA ASP A 290 -16.39 21.29 3.45
C ASP A 290 -15.07 20.57 3.20
N VAL A 291 -13.98 21.33 3.22
CA VAL A 291 -12.63 20.85 2.93
C VAL A 291 -11.79 20.86 4.20
N VAL A 292 -10.94 19.87 4.36
CA VAL A 292 -9.79 19.91 5.28
C VAL A 292 -8.52 19.92 4.46
N THR A 293 -7.63 20.86 4.74
CA THR A 293 -6.37 21.06 4.00
C THR A 293 -5.20 20.55 4.82
N ILE A 294 -4.55 19.52 4.35
CA ILE A 294 -3.38 18.90 5.00
C ILE A 294 -2.14 19.08 4.12
N ALA A 295 -1.03 19.55 4.70
CA ALA A 295 0.26 19.52 4.02
C ALA A 295 1.00 18.22 4.34
N LEU A 296 1.49 17.54 3.30
CA LEU A 296 2.38 16.38 3.40
C LEU A 296 3.81 16.82 3.05
N ILE A 297 4.69 16.83 4.04
CA ILE A 297 6.08 17.24 3.87
C ILE A 297 6.95 15.99 3.66
N GLY A 298 7.43 15.83 2.45
CA GLY A 298 8.22 14.67 2.05
C GLY A 298 9.26 14.99 0.98
N LYS A 299 10.13 14.03 0.70
CA LYS A 299 11.16 14.16 -0.34
C LYS A 299 10.85 13.45 -1.65
N TYR A 300 9.76 12.71 -1.70
CA TYR A 300 9.31 11.94 -2.88
C TYR A 300 7.94 12.39 -3.38
N VAL A 301 7.60 13.65 -3.16
CA VAL A 301 6.26 14.21 -3.41
C VAL A 301 5.93 14.42 -4.90
N GLU A 302 6.90 14.32 -5.79
CA GLU A 302 6.65 14.40 -7.22
C GLU A 302 6.03 13.12 -7.79
N LEU A 303 6.18 11.98 -7.12
CA LEU A 303 5.51 10.72 -7.47
C LEU A 303 4.34 10.46 -6.52
N GLN A 304 3.13 10.42 -7.06
CA GLN A 304 1.91 10.23 -6.30
C GLN A 304 1.89 8.92 -5.49
N ASP A 305 2.52 7.87 -6.01
CA ASP A 305 2.52 6.54 -5.37
C ASP A 305 3.61 6.38 -4.29
N ALA A 306 4.48 7.37 -4.08
CA ALA A 306 5.56 7.28 -3.08
C ALA A 306 5.06 7.33 -1.61
N TYR A 307 3.89 7.92 -1.37
CA TYR A 307 3.24 8.02 -0.06
C TYR A 307 1.79 7.54 -0.11
N LYS A 308 1.53 6.54 -0.95
CA LYS A 308 0.17 6.09 -1.28
C LYS A 308 -0.65 5.71 -0.06
N SER A 309 -0.09 4.97 0.89
CA SER A 309 -0.82 4.56 2.09
C SER A 309 -1.15 5.74 3.01
N ILE A 310 -0.28 6.76 3.10
CA ILE A 310 -0.56 8.00 3.84
C ILE A 310 -1.71 8.77 3.18
N ASP A 311 -1.66 8.93 1.87
CA ASP A 311 -2.70 9.63 1.10
C ASP A 311 -4.06 8.95 1.29
N GLU A 312 -4.10 7.62 1.22
CA GLU A 312 -5.33 6.85 1.41
C GLU A 312 -5.83 6.90 2.85
N ALA A 313 -4.95 6.84 3.85
CA ALA A 313 -5.33 6.96 5.26
C ALA A 313 -5.92 8.35 5.59
N LEU A 314 -5.32 9.42 5.03
CA LEU A 314 -5.86 10.78 5.13
C LEU A 314 -7.22 10.92 4.44
N LEU A 315 -7.34 10.36 3.22
CA LEU A 315 -8.58 10.37 2.45
C LEU A 315 -9.73 9.68 3.21
N GLN A 316 -9.46 8.48 3.74
CA GLN A 316 -10.43 7.71 4.52
C GLN A 316 -10.84 8.47 5.77
N SER A 317 -9.87 9.02 6.50
CA SER A 317 -10.11 9.79 7.73
C SER A 317 -10.89 11.08 7.48
N ALA A 318 -10.59 11.82 6.42
CA ALA A 318 -11.34 12.99 6.01
C ALA A 318 -12.79 12.62 5.63
N THR A 319 -12.97 11.54 4.87
CA THR A 319 -14.29 11.03 4.47
C THR A 319 -15.16 10.70 5.69
N TYR A 320 -14.63 9.92 6.66
CA TYR A 320 -15.35 9.59 7.89
C TYR A 320 -15.58 10.80 8.82
N SER A 321 -14.82 11.88 8.62
CA SER A 321 -15.02 13.16 9.31
C SER A 321 -15.95 14.11 8.55
N GLY A 322 -16.58 13.67 7.46
CA GLY A 322 -17.50 14.47 6.64
C GLY A 322 -16.83 15.62 5.89
N ARG A 323 -15.55 15.45 5.52
CA ARG A 323 -14.76 16.47 4.80
C ARG A 323 -14.19 15.91 3.49
N LYS A 324 -13.98 16.80 2.52
CA LYS A 324 -13.12 16.54 1.36
C LYS A 324 -11.68 16.79 1.76
N LEU A 325 -10.79 15.91 1.42
CA LEU A 325 -9.35 16.10 1.61
C LEU A 325 -8.80 17.01 0.49
N ARG A 326 -8.10 18.08 0.88
CA ARG A 326 -7.18 18.83 0.04
C ARG A 326 -5.77 18.54 0.53
N LEU A 327 -5.04 17.70 -0.20
CA LEU A 327 -3.66 17.36 0.12
C LEU A 327 -2.71 18.28 -0.64
N ILE A 328 -1.81 18.97 0.10
CA ILE A 328 -0.75 19.82 -0.45
C ILE A 328 0.57 19.09 -0.26
N SER A 329 1.16 18.61 -1.34
CA SER A 329 2.47 17.97 -1.32
C SER A 329 3.58 19.04 -1.29
N VAL A 330 4.37 19.06 -0.21
CA VAL A 330 5.46 20.01 0.00
C VAL A 330 6.79 19.30 -0.04
N HIS A 331 7.63 19.65 -1.02
CA HIS A 331 8.97 19.09 -1.16
C HIS A 331 9.86 19.59 -0.03
N SER A 332 10.33 18.70 0.83
CA SER A 332 11.04 19.07 2.06
C SER A 332 12.35 19.84 1.80
N GLU A 333 13.04 19.61 0.67
CA GLU A 333 14.25 20.39 0.29
C GLU A 333 13.96 21.86 -0.06
N LYS A 334 12.70 22.18 -0.33
CA LYS A 334 12.27 23.54 -0.71
C LYS A 334 11.75 24.36 0.46
N VAL A 335 11.66 23.77 1.66
CA VAL A 335 11.20 24.47 2.86
C VAL A 335 12.37 25.19 3.53
N SER A 336 12.19 26.48 3.77
CA SER A 336 13.17 27.35 4.45
C SER A 336 12.48 28.28 5.44
N GLU A 337 13.26 28.95 6.31
CA GLU A 337 12.74 29.94 7.26
C GLU A 337 12.01 31.11 6.57
N GLU A 338 12.40 31.43 5.32
CA GLU A 338 11.79 32.55 4.57
C GLU A 338 10.43 32.20 3.98
N ASN A 339 10.16 30.94 3.66
CA ASN A 339 8.95 30.55 2.94
C ASN A 339 8.01 29.63 3.73
N VAL A 340 8.40 29.12 4.88
CA VAL A 340 7.59 28.18 5.67
C VAL A 340 6.23 28.73 6.05
N ALA A 341 6.15 30.03 6.40
CA ALA A 341 4.90 30.70 6.72
C ALA A 341 3.94 30.77 5.51
N GLU A 342 4.46 30.99 4.31
CA GLU A 342 3.65 30.95 3.07
C GLU A 342 3.15 29.53 2.77
N LEU A 343 4.03 28.52 2.95
CA LEU A 343 3.71 27.14 2.64
C LEU A 343 2.73 26.50 3.62
N LEU A 344 2.81 26.84 4.90
CA LEU A 344 2.08 26.17 5.97
C LEU A 344 1.08 27.05 6.74
N GLY A 345 1.04 28.36 6.49
CA GLY A 345 0.18 29.30 7.23
C GLY A 345 -1.32 29.04 7.03
N ASP A 346 -1.71 28.50 5.88
CA ASP A 346 -3.12 28.29 5.50
C ASP A 346 -3.56 26.81 5.54
N VAL A 347 -2.73 25.91 6.11
CA VAL A 347 -3.12 24.49 6.24
C VAL A 347 -3.79 24.22 7.59
N ASP A 348 -4.66 23.23 7.63
CA ASP A 348 -5.35 22.82 8.84
C ASP A 348 -4.52 21.84 9.67
N GLY A 349 -3.61 21.12 9.03
CA GLY A 349 -2.68 20.20 9.69
C GLY A 349 -1.51 19.81 8.78
N VAL A 350 -0.48 19.25 9.39
CA VAL A 350 0.75 18.87 8.71
C VAL A 350 1.11 17.40 9.02
N VAL A 351 1.44 16.63 7.99
CA VAL A 351 2.07 15.30 8.12
C VAL A 351 3.51 15.40 7.66
N VAL A 352 4.45 14.99 8.52
CA VAL A 352 5.87 14.85 8.16
C VAL A 352 6.15 13.40 7.82
N ALA A 353 6.36 13.17 6.53
CA ALA A 353 6.44 11.84 5.94
C ALA A 353 7.68 11.04 6.37
N PRO A 354 7.61 9.70 6.32
CA PRO A 354 8.76 8.82 6.52
C PRO A 354 9.83 8.99 5.43
N GLY A 355 10.95 8.31 5.59
CA GLY A 355 12.05 8.27 4.62
C GLY A 355 13.37 7.84 5.26
N PHE A 356 14.44 7.82 4.46
CA PHE A 356 15.80 7.46 4.87
C PHE A 356 16.83 8.47 4.37
N GLY A 357 17.96 8.60 5.07
CA GLY A 357 19.09 9.45 4.67
C GLY A 357 18.84 10.96 4.84
N SER A 358 19.86 11.76 4.53
CA SER A 358 19.95 13.19 4.88
C SER A 358 19.14 14.13 3.99
N ARG A 359 18.79 13.73 2.78
CA ARG A 359 18.13 14.62 1.81
C ARG A 359 16.81 15.17 2.34
N GLY A 360 16.64 16.49 2.39
CA GLY A 360 15.42 17.18 2.77
C GLY A 360 15.10 17.18 4.27
N VAL A 361 16.03 16.77 5.12
CA VAL A 361 15.80 16.70 6.57
C VAL A 361 15.80 18.11 7.20
N ASP A 362 16.65 19.02 6.73
CA ASP A 362 16.69 20.39 7.26
C ASP A 362 15.37 21.13 7.08
N GLY A 363 14.75 21.00 5.92
CA GLY A 363 13.42 21.57 5.68
C GLY A 363 12.32 20.95 6.54
N LYS A 364 12.45 19.67 6.92
CA LYS A 364 11.55 19.07 7.92
C LYS A 364 11.72 19.69 9.30
N PHE A 365 12.96 20.02 9.71
CA PHE A 365 13.18 20.72 10.98
C PHE A 365 12.55 22.10 10.99
N VAL A 366 12.72 22.88 9.91
CA VAL A 366 12.09 24.20 9.76
C VAL A 366 10.57 24.10 9.86
N ALA A 367 9.98 23.17 9.14
CA ALA A 367 8.53 22.95 9.16
C ALA A 367 8.02 22.54 10.56
N LEU A 368 8.71 21.60 11.22
CA LEU A 368 8.36 21.12 12.55
C LEU A 368 8.47 22.21 13.61
N ARG A 369 9.50 23.04 13.55
CA ARG A 369 9.63 24.21 14.41
C ARG A 369 8.46 25.17 14.21
N TYR A 370 8.15 25.51 12.95
CA TYR A 370 7.05 26.40 12.62
C TYR A 370 5.71 25.88 13.16
N THR A 371 5.40 24.61 12.88
CA THR A 371 4.11 24.01 13.32
C THR A 371 4.02 23.91 14.84
N ARG A 372 5.13 23.57 15.53
CA ARG A 372 5.19 23.51 17.00
C ARG A 372 4.93 24.88 17.64
N GLU A 373 5.57 25.94 17.11
CA GLU A 373 5.45 27.31 17.66
C GLU A 373 4.10 27.97 17.35
N HIS A 374 3.42 27.56 16.26
CA HIS A 374 2.15 28.13 15.84
C HIS A 374 0.92 27.27 16.19
N GLY A 375 1.10 26.18 16.92
CA GLY A 375 0.00 25.33 17.36
C GLY A 375 -0.72 24.56 16.23
N ILE A 376 -0.05 24.37 15.08
CA ILE A 376 -0.63 23.66 13.93
C ILE A 376 -0.59 22.15 14.19
N PRO A 377 -1.72 21.43 14.13
CA PRO A 377 -1.76 19.99 14.30
C PRO A 377 -0.76 19.27 13.41
N THR A 378 0.13 18.49 14.00
CA THR A 378 1.25 17.85 13.30
C THR A 378 1.36 16.37 13.65
N LEU A 379 1.50 15.51 12.63
CA LEU A 379 1.77 14.08 12.76
C LEU A 379 3.11 13.75 12.10
N GLY A 380 4.08 13.27 12.87
CA GLY A 380 5.37 12.79 12.36
C GLY A 380 5.40 11.27 12.31
N ILE A 381 5.68 10.68 11.12
CA ILE A 381 5.70 9.24 10.91
C ILE A 381 7.15 8.78 10.68
N CYS A 382 7.63 7.81 11.46
CA CYS A 382 8.95 7.19 11.35
C CYS A 382 10.07 8.25 11.36
N LEU A 383 10.72 8.55 10.24
CA LEU A 383 11.68 9.66 10.15
C LEU A 383 11.05 11.00 10.57
N GLY A 384 9.74 11.19 10.35
CA GLY A 384 9.03 12.38 10.82
C GLY A 384 9.08 12.53 12.35
N MET A 385 8.83 11.46 13.11
CA MET A 385 9.01 11.45 14.56
C MET A 385 10.46 11.73 14.95
N GLN A 386 11.42 11.10 14.28
CA GLN A 386 12.84 11.32 14.53
C GLN A 386 13.24 12.78 14.32
N CYS A 387 12.71 13.41 13.26
CA CYS A 387 12.89 14.84 13.02
C CYS A 387 12.25 15.72 14.13
N MET A 388 11.07 15.34 14.65
CA MET A 388 10.45 16.03 15.80
C MET A 388 11.35 16.02 17.02
N VAL A 389 11.92 14.85 17.32
CA VAL A 389 12.84 14.67 18.46
C VAL A 389 14.10 15.53 18.28
N ILE A 390 14.70 15.53 17.09
CA ILE A 390 15.92 16.31 16.81
C ILE A 390 15.63 17.82 16.86
N GLU A 391 14.56 18.27 16.23
CA GLU A 391 14.14 19.68 16.25
C GLU A 391 13.93 20.17 17.68
N PHE A 392 13.21 19.41 18.49
CA PHE A 392 12.94 19.75 19.89
C PHE A 392 14.24 19.83 20.72
N ALA A 393 15.17 18.90 20.51
CA ALA A 393 16.48 18.93 21.17
C ALA A 393 17.25 20.20 20.84
N ARG A 394 17.27 20.61 19.58
CA ARG A 394 18.01 21.80 19.13
C ARG A 394 17.41 23.10 19.64
N ASN A 395 16.09 23.24 19.53
CA ASN A 395 15.43 24.52 19.73
C ASN A 395 14.78 24.69 21.11
N VAL A 396 14.54 23.60 21.86
CA VAL A 396 13.95 23.66 23.20
C VAL A 396 14.96 23.25 24.29
N LEU A 397 15.71 22.14 24.07
CA LEU A 397 16.74 21.70 25.03
C LEU A 397 18.08 22.43 24.87
N GLY A 398 18.27 23.16 23.74
CA GLY A 398 19.48 23.91 23.46
C GLY A 398 20.69 23.07 23.02
N TRP A 399 20.46 21.82 22.58
CA TRP A 399 21.50 20.92 22.07
C TRP A 399 21.66 21.11 20.56
N SER A 400 22.40 22.15 20.19
CA SER A 400 22.50 22.59 18.78
C SER A 400 23.06 21.54 17.82
N ASP A 401 23.84 20.59 18.30
CA ASP A 401 24.44 19.49 17.53
C ASP A 401 23.59 18.20 17.55
N ALA A 402 22.45 18.19 18.28
CA ALA A 402 21.60 17.00 18.35
C ALA A 402 21.21 16.48 16.96
N HIS A 403 21.42 15.18 16.74
CA HIS A 403 21.14 14.54 15.45
C HIS A 403 20.88 13.04 15.60
N THR A 404 20.54 12.41 14.47
CA THR A 404 20.61 10.95 14.29
C THR A 404 22.00 10.55 13.81
N THR A 405 22.52 9.44 14.35
CA THR A 405 23.80 8.88 13.88
C THR A 405 23.74 8.31 12.47
N GLU A 406 22.55 8.17 11.86
CA GLU A 406 22.39 7.89 10.43
C GLU A 406 22.97 8.99 9.54
N ILE A 407 22.78 10.24 9.94
CA ILE A 407 23.12 11.43 9.13
C ILE A 407 24.42 12.06 9.63
N ASP A 408 24.59 12.23 10.94
CA ASP A 408 25.80 12.74 11.54
C ASP A 408 26.33 11.75 12.61
N PRO A 409 27.23 10.84 12.21
CA PRO A 409 27.86 9.91 13.15
C PRO A 409 28.72 10.57 14.22
N THR A 410 29.08 11.86 14.04
CA THR A 410 29.99 12.62 14.92
C THR A 410 29.26 13.43 15.97
N THR A 411 27.91 13.54 15.88
CA THR A 411 27.12 14.28 16.88
C THR A 411 27.42 13.81 18.31
N THR A 412 27.48 14.75 19.26
CA THR A 412 27.65 14.43 20.68
C THR A 412 26.32 14.11 21.35
N HIS A 413 25.22 14.72 20.90
CA HIS A 413 23.86 14.42 21.35
C HIS A 413 23.16 13.49 20.37
N LYS A 414 23.42 12.18 20.48
CA LYS A 414 22.85 11.11 19.65
C LYS A 414 21.41 10.81 20.06
N VAL A 415 20.51 11.76 19.86
CA VAL A 415 19.12 11.65 20.31
C VAL A 415 18.31 10.61 19.53
N VAL A 416 18.79 10.23 18.34
CA VAL A 416 18.35 9.10 17.55
C VAL A 416 19.57 8.27 17.18
N ASP A 417 19.57 6.96 17.52
CA ASP A 417 20.74 6.10 17.33
C ASP A 417 20.31 4.69 16.85
N LEU A 418 21.31 3.90 16.42
CA LEU A 418 21.12 2.50 16.09
C LEU A 418 20.72 1.70 17.34
N MET A 419 19.84 0.72 17.16
CA MET A 419 19.61 -0.30 18.18
C MET A 419 20.87 -1.11 18.45
N GLU A 420 21.10 -1.52 19.68
CA GLU A 420 22.26 -2.33 20.07
C GLU A 420 22.39 -3.62 19.25
N GLU A 421 21.27 -4.27 18.96
CA GLU A 421 21.19 -5.51 18.17
C GLU A 421 21.63 -5.33 16.71
N GLN A 422 21.54 -4.12 16.17
CA GLN A 422 21.88 -3.80 14.77
C GLN A 422 23.33 -3.38 14.58
N LYS A 423 24.06 -3.06 15.65
CA LYS A 423 25.47 -2.64 15.59
C LYS A 423 26.41 -3.71 15.05
N SER A 424 25.97 -4.99 15.01
CA SER A 424 26.77 -6.14 14.56
C SER A 424 26.44 -6.62 13.14
N ILE A 425 25.48 -6.02 12.44
CA ILE A 425 25.00 -6.50 11.13
C ILE A 425 25.65 -5.70 9.99
N SER A 426 26.32 -6.39 9.06
CA SER A 426 27.02 -5.79 7.91
C SER A 426 26.14 -5.57 6.68
N ASP A 427 25.05 -6.36 6.52
CA ASP A 427 24.19 -6.31 5.34
C ASP A 427 23.06 -5.28 5.51
N LEU A 428 22.92 -4.36 4.56
CA LEU A 428 21.86 -3.34 4.57
C LEU A 428 20.46 -3.95 4.43
N GLY A 429 20.33 -5.05 3.69
CA GLY A 429 19.08 -5.81 3.57
C GLY A 429 18.90 -6.75 4.78
N GLY A 430 17.77 -6.64 5.51
CA GLY A 430 17.45 -7.51 6.65
C GLY A 430 17.94 -6.99 8.01
N SER A 431 18.48 -5.77 8.10
CA SER A 431 18.93 -5.14 9.36
C SER A 431 17.90 -4.17 9.95
N MET A 432 16.74 -3.99 9.31
CA MET A 432 15.67 -3.11 9.80
C MET A 432 14.72 -3.86 10.74
N ARG A 433 14.11 -3.11 11.64
CA ARG A 433 12.93 -3.55 12.38
C ARG A 433 11.74 -3.50 11.43
N LEU A 434 11.24 -4.68 11.04
CA LEU A 434 10.22 -4.86 10.01
C LEU A 434 9.03 -5.63 10.55
N GLY A 435 7.81 -5.18 10.20
CA GLY A 435 6.57 -5.87 10.53
C GLY A 435 5.90 -5.39 11.80
N GLY A 436 4.94 -6.17 12.30
CA GLY A 436 4.11 -5.82 13.43
C GLY A 436 4.81 -5.99 14.78
N TYR A 437 4.86 -4.93 15.58
CA TYR A 437 5.35 -4.94 16.94
C TYR A 437 4.30 -4.38 17.89
N ASP A 438 4.34 -4.87 19.11
CA ASP A 438 3.45 -4.45 20.18
C ASP A 438 3.93 -3.15 20.81
N CYS A 439 2.99 -2.29 21.20
CA CYS A 439 3.27 -1.04 21.88
C CYS A 439 2.26 -0.84 23.02
N VAL A 440 2.77 -0.58 24.22
CA VAL A 440 1.98 -0.19 25.38
C VAL A 440 1.91 1.32 25.42
N LEU A 441 0.71 1.87 25.42
CA LEU A 441 0.45 3.30 25.43
C LEU A 441 0.23 3.81 26.85
N ARG A 442 0.75 5.00 27.13
CA ARG A 442 0.58 5.66 28.41
C ARG A 442 -0.87 6.09 28.61
N PRO A 443 -1.57 5.64 29.67
CA PRO A 443 -2.94 6.06 29.95
C PRO A 443 -3.06 7.59 30.04
N GLY A 444 -4.10 8.14 29.40
CA GLY A 444 -4.34 9.59 29.39
C GLY A 444 -3.55 10.36 28.32
N SER A 445 -2.71 9.69 27.52
CA SER A 445 -2.06 10.30 26.35
C SER A 445 -3.06 10.53 25.22
N LYS A 446 -2.76 11.47 24.31
CA LYS A 446 -3.58 11.71 23.10
C LYS A 446 -3.63 10.48 22.21
N ILE A 447 -2.51 9.75 22.13
CA ILE A 447 -2.43 8.53 21.33
C ILE A 447 -3.30 7.43 21.93
N ALA A 448 -3.26 7.18 23.23
CA ALA A 448 -4.14 6.20 23.88
C ALA A 448 -5.62 6.56 23.69
N ALA A 449 -5.96 7.86 23.80
CA ALA A 449 -7.31 8.34 23.52
C ALA A 449 -7.73 8.13 22.05
N ALA A 450 -6.82 8.33 21.09
CA ALA A 450 -7.07 8.11 19.67
C ALA A 450 -7.37 6.65 19.34
N TYR A 451 -6.57 5.72 19.88
CA TYR A 451 -6.77 4.27 19.67
C TYR A 451 -7.90 3.69 20.54
N GLY A 452 -8.26 4.36 21.63
CA GLY A 452 -9.22 3.84 22.60
C GLY A 452 -8.73 2.59 23.33
N SER A 453 -7.41 2.42 23.44
CA SER A 453 -6.71 1.26 24.02
C SER A 453 -5.37 1.68 24.56
N ASP A 454 -4.92 1.00 25.60
CA ASP A 454 -3.56 1.13 26.16
C ASP A 454 -2.57 0.12 25.55
N PHE A 455 -3.04 -0.70 24.61
CA PHE A 455 -2.21 -1.69 23.92
C PHE A 455 -2.57 -1.71 22.44
N ILE A 456 -1.55 -1.56 21.58
CA ILE A 456 -1.69 -1.60 20.13
C ILE A 456 -0.60 -2.47 19.51
N ARG A 457 -0.84 -2.87 18.25
CA ARG A 457 0.16 -3.53 17.42
C ARG A 457 0.22 -2.83 16.08
N GLU A 458 1.40 -2.28 15.73
CA GLU A 458 1.61 -1.50 14.51
C GLU A 458 2.83 -1.99 13.74
N ARG A 459 2.91 -1.65 12.44
CA ARG A 459 3.99 -2.09 11.54
C ARG A 459 5.13 -1.09 11.53
N HIS A 460 6.35 -1.59 11.54
CA HIS A 460 7.60 -0.82 11.55
C HIS A 460 8.39 -1.05 10.27
N ARG A 461 9.15 -0.03 9.88
CA ARG A 461 10.14 -0.08 8.80
C ARG A 461 11.24 0.94 9.07
N HIS A 462 12.14 0.65 10.00
CA HIS A 462 13.21 1.57 10.35
C HIS A 462 14.39 0.84 10.99
N ARG A 463 15.52 1.55 11.10
CA ARG A 463 16.77 1.06 11.68
C ARG A 463 17.19 1.86 12.90
N PHE A 464 16.89 3.17 12.90
CA PHE A 464 17.24 4.10 13.94
C PHE A 464 16.04 4.38 14.85
N GLU A 465 16.31 4.60 16.12
CA GLU A 465 15.32 4.73 17.19
C GLU A 465 15.60 5.93 18.07
N PHE A 466 14.59 6.44 18.78
CA PHE A 466 14.79 7.39 19.87
C PHE A 466 15.72 6.81 20.94
N ASN A 467 16.76 7.56 21.31
CA ASN A 467 17.71 7.13 22.32
C ASN A 467 17.15 7.39 23.72
N SER A 468 16.72 6.33 24.39
CA SER A 468 16.06 6.36 25.69
C SER A 468 16.96 6.97 26.83
N GLN A 469 18.26 7.12 26.61
CA GLN A 469 19.14 7.81 27.56
C GLN A 469 18.78 9.29 27.78
N TYR A 470 18.14 9.90 26.79
CA TYR A 470 17.71 11.30 26.82
C TYR A 470 16.27 11.50 27.31
N ARG A 471 15.53 10.43 27.56
CA ARG A 471 14.11 10.45 27.89
C ARG A 471 13.74 11.44 28.99
N GLU A 472 14.45 11.39 30.12
CA GLU A 472 14.17 12.27 31.26
C GLU A 472 14.26 13.77 30.90
N ALA A 473 15.26 14.14 30.09
CA ALA A 473 15.43 15.53 29.66
C ALA A 473 14.26 15.98 28.74
N TYR A 474 13.80 15.12 27.85
CA TYR A 474 12.63 15.40 26.99
C TYR A 474 11.36 15.51 27.82
N GLU A 475 11.10 14.60 28.72
CA GLU A 475 9.91 14.63 29.60
C GLU A 475 9.90 15.85 30.52
N ALA A 476 11.04 16.25 31.04
CA ALA A 476 11.16 17.47 31.83
C ALA A 476 10.87 18.75 31.04
N ALA A 477 11.11 18.75 29.73
CA ALA A 477 10.85 19.88 28.84
C ALA A 477 9.46 19.84 28.16
N GLY A 478 8.64 18.81 28.41
CA GLY A 478 7.25 18.74 27.97
C GLY A 478 6.94 17.74 26.86
N ILE A 479 7.93 17.04 26.30
CA ILE A 479 7.67 15.87 25.46
C ILE A 479 7.26 14.70 26.37
N ILE A 480 6.19 14.02 26.03
CA ILE A 480 5.72 12.82 26.69
C ILE A 480 6.10 11.62 25.83
N CYS A 481 6.89 10.68 26.35
CA CYS A 481 7.05 9.37 25.75
C CYS A 481 5.78 8.56 26.00
N ALA A 482 4.88 8.58 25.00
CA ALA A 482 3.50 8.16 25.15
C ALA A 482 3.27 6.68 24.80
N GLY A 483 4.26 5.98 24.27
CA GLY A 483 4.18 4.56 23.97
C GLY A 483 5.54 3.90 23.94
N GLU A 484 5.58 2.64 24.38
CA GLU A 484 6.81 1.85 24.50
C GLU A 484 6.58 0.41 24.02
N ASN A 485 7.60 -0.16 23.39
CA ASN A 485 7.60 -1.59 23.12
C ASN A 485 7.80 -2.36 24.44
N PRO A 486 6.91 -3.31 24.80
CA PRO A 486 6.96 -4.01 26.08
C PRO A 486 8.18 -4.94 26.23
N ASP A 487 8.76 -5.41 25.14
CA ASP A 487 9.88 -6.36 25.17
C ASP A 487 11.23 -5.67 25.25
N THR A 488 11.37 -4.49 24.61
CA THR A 488 12.66 -3.79 24.46
C THR A 488 12.74 -2.48 25.23
N GLY A 489 11.60 -1.91 25.67
CA GLY A 489 11.52 -0.59 26.29
C GLY A 489 11.80 0.58 25.34
N LEU A 490 11.82 0.33 24.03
CA LEU A 490 12.02 1.37 23.02
C LEU A 490 10.81 2.29 22.94
N VAL A 491 11.07 3.60 22.86
CA VAL A 491 10.04 4.62 22.73
C VAL A 491 9.47 4.59 21.31
N GLU A 492 8.19 4.24 21.20
CA GLU A 492 7.47 4.10 19.93
C GLU A 492 6.72 5.36 19.53
N THR A 493 6.35 6.19 20.53
CA THR A 493 5.55 7.38 20.30
C THR A 493 5.94 8.52 21.22
N VAL A 494 5.89 9.75 20.70
CA VAL A 494 6.08 10.99 21.44
C VAL A 494 4.93 11.95 21.21
N GLU A 495 4.59 12.75 22.23
CA GLU A 495 3.63 13.85 22.08
C GLU A 495 4.06 15.07 22.89
N LEU A 496 3.76 16.27 22.41
CA LEU A 496 4.06 17.50 23.12
C LEU A 496 2.88 17.90 24.02
N SER A 497 3.18 18.06 25.31
CA SER A 497 2.23 18.57 26.30
C SER A 497 1.83 20.00 25.98
N GLY A 498 0.56 20.33 26.17
CA GLY A 498 0.05 21.69 25.92
C GLY A 498 -0.17 22.06 24.44
N HIS A 499 0.35 21.31 23.50
CA HIS A 499 0.06 21.50 22.07
C HIS A 499 -1.26 20.82 21.69
N PRO A 500 -2.10 21.41 20.81
CA PRO A 500 -3.36 20.77 20.37
C PRO A 500 -3.15 19.35 19.86
N TRP A 501 -2.24 19.17 18.90
CA TRP A 501 -1.84 17.88 18.36
C TRP A 501 -0.41 17.96 17.79
N TYR A 502 0.58 17.50 18.51
CA TYR A 502 1.95 17.36 18.03
C TYR A 502 2.44 15.97 18.44
N VAL A 503 2.24 15.03 17.53
CA VAL A 503 2.36 13.59 17.77
C VAL A 503 3.33 12.99 16.79
N GLY A 504 4.31 12.25 17.28
CA GLY A 504 5.24 11.48 16.51
C GLY A 504 5.12 9.99 16.80
N VAL A 505 5.16 9.15 15.77
CA VAL A 505 5.14 7.69 15.88
C VAL A 505 6.27 7.08 15.06
N GLN A 506 6.97 6.09 15.65
CA GLN A 506 8.07 5.39 14.98
C GLN A 506 7.56 4.36 13.99
N TYR A 507 6.38 3.82 14.23
CA TYR A 507 5.68 2.90 13.36
C TYR A 507 4.92 3.62 12.22
N HIS A 508 4.30 2.83 11.33
CA HIS A 508 3.57 3.28 10.16
C HIS A 508 2.06 2.98 10.30
N PRO A 509 1.28 3.87 10.93
CA PRO A 509 -0.16 3.65 11.16
C PRO A 509 -0.99 3.66 9.87
N GLU A 510 -0.44 4.18 8.76
CA GLU A 510 -1.05 4.18 7.45
C GLU A 510 -1.27 2.77 6.90
N TYR A 511 -0.42 1.80 7.25
CA TYR A 511 -0.51 0.43 6.74
C TYR A 511 -1.71 -0.35 7.30
N ARG A 512 -2.31 0.10 8.40
CA ARG A 512 -3.50 -0.53 8.97
C ARG A 512 -4.80 0.17 8.60
N SER A 513 -4.74 1.27 7.85
CA SER A 513 -5.94 1.99 7.43
C SER A 513 -6.63 1.27 6.27
N THR A 514 -7.90 0.94 6.43
CA THR A 514 -8.73 0.33 5.39
C THR A 514 -9.97 1.17 5.11
N VAL A 515 -10.69 0.85 4.04
CA VAL A 515 -11.94 1.58 3.68
C VAL A 515 -12.99 1.46 4.79
N LEU A 516 -13.08 0.30 5.45
CA LEU A 516 -14.08 0.05 6.49
C LEU A 516 -13.58 0.41 7.89
N HIS A 517 -12.27 0.37 8.10
CA HIS A 517 -11.62 0.65 9.39
C HIS A 517 -10.45 1.61 9.18
N PRO A 518 -10.73 2.94 9.09
CA PRO A 518 -9.67 3.92 8.97
C PRO A 518 -8.78 3.90 10.21
N SER A 519 -7.48 4.19 10.03
CA SER A 519 -6.53 4.26 11.15
C SER A 519 -7.02 5.24 12.22
N PRO A 520 -7.14 4.80 13.49
CA PRO A 520 -7.63 5.64 14.58
C PRO A 520 -6.76 6.89 14.78
N LEU A 521 -5.45 6.76 14.58
CA LEU A 521 -4.50 7.86 14.73
C LEU A 521 -4.71 8.93 13.65
N PHE A 522 -4.85 8.53 12.39
CA PHE A 522 -5.15 9.46 11.30
C PHE A 522 -6.52 10.12 11.48
N LEU A 523 -7.52 9.36 11.95
CA LEU A 523 -8.86 9.90 12.21
C LEU A 523 -8.82 10.96 13.30
N ALA A 524 -8.08 10.74 14.39
CA ALA A 524 -7.91 11.69 15.47
C ALA A 524 -7.14 12.95 15.00
N PHE A 525 -6.04 12.76 14.26
CA PHE A 525 -5.29 13.87 13.67
C PHE A 525 -6.14 14.75 12.77
N VAL A 526 -6.92 14.15 11.86
CA VAL A 526 -7.80 14.91 10.93
C VAL A 526 -8.89 15.66 11.70
N LYS A 527 -9.44 15.10 12.78
CA LYS A 527 -10.42 15.80 13.62
C LYS A 527 -9.82 17.04 14.29
N GLU A 528 -8.60 16.95 14.81
CA GLU A 528 -7.90 18.11 15.39
C GLU A 528 -7.52 19.15 14.30
N ALA A 529 -7.13 18.70 13.11
CA ALA A 529 -6.91 19.59 11.97
C ALA A 529 -8.19 20.36 11.59
N ILE A 530 -9.35 19.69 11.53
CA ILE A 530 -10.64 20.35 11.26
C ILE A 530 -10.98 21.39 12.32
N LYS A 531 -10.73 21.10 13.60
CA LYS A 531 -10.95 22.02 14.71
C LYS A 531 -10.05 23.25 14.58
N HIS A 532 -8.77 23.06 14.33
CA HIS A 532 -7.81 24.15 14.11
C HIS A 532 -8.21 25.05 12.94
N GLY A 533 -8.61 24.46 11.79
CA GLY A 533 -9.11 25.20 10.64
C GLY A 533 -10.37 26.02 10.96
N GLY A 534 -11.30 25.46 11.74
CA GLY A 534 -12.50 26.16 12.20
C GLY A 534 -12.20 27.35 13.11
N GLU A 535 -11.25 27.24 14.02
CA GLU A 535 -10.79 28.31 14.90
C GLU A 535 -10.10 29.44 14.11
N ARG A 536 -9.25 29.09 13.15
CA ARG A 536 -8.56 30.04 12.27
C ARG A 536 -9.51 30.88 11.41
N HIS A 537 -10.60 30.28 10.90
CA HIS A 537 -11.58 31.01 10.08
C HIS A 537 -12.50 31.93 10.91
N GLN A 538 -12.50 31.77 12.24
CA GLN A 538 -13.29 32.65 13.15
C GLN A 538 -12.45 33.79 13.73
N ALA A 539 -11.11 33.70 13.71
CA ALA A 539 -10.19 34.75 14.14
C ALA A 539 -9.88 35.75 12.99
#